data_8fd6e06c39385909a2dfff4edcc0b71e
#
_entry.id   8fd6e06c39385909a2dfff4edcc0b71e
#
_cell.length_a   1.000
_cell.length_b   1.000
_cell.length_c   1.000
_cell.angle_alpha   90.00
_cell.angle_beta   90.00
_cell.angle_gamma   90.00
#
_symmetry.space_group_name_H-M   'P 1'
#
loop_
_entity.id
_entity.type
_entity.pdbx_description
1 polymer ?
#
loop_
_entity_poly.entity_id
_entity_poly.type
_entity_poly.pdbx_seq_one_letter_code
_entity_poly.pdbx_strand_id
1 'polypeptide(L)'
;MNSGMTGTIMLPDGSKVWLNSNTHIKYPSEFAQDRREVELNGEAYFSVERDPNRKFIVHSVEDQVTIEVLGTDFNVDAYKDNGFVSATLISGSIRLSYVNAEKEKRCLLMRPEDKVIYDRVQKNVDMCKTDVERDISWRDGTILLRDTPLDEVLWTLSKCFNVEFEVRGDHLRSCSFTGAVSYTHLRAHETLRHL
;
A
#
# COMPACT_ATOMS: atom_id res chain seq x y z
N MET A 1 -3.50 -12.60 4.79
CA MET A 1 -2.70 -13.40 3.83
C MET A 1 -1.44 -13.87 4.51
N ASN A 2 -0.92 -15.04 4.12
CA ASN A 2 0.35 -15.52 4.66
C ASN A 2 1.54 -14.79 4.02
N SER A 3 2.68 -14.83 4.69
CA SER A 3 3.94 -14.25 4.21
C SER A 3 4.31 -14.76 2.81
N GLY A 4 4.77 -13.87 1.92
CA GLY A 4 5.19 -14.18 0.55
C GLY A 4 4.05 -14.56 -0.41
N MET A 5 2.79 -14.34 -0.05
CA MET A 5 1.64 -14.63 -0.91
C MET A 5 0.88 -13.35 -1.23
N THR A 6 0.61 -13.14 -2.50
CA THR A 6 -0.35 -12.14 -2.97
C THR A 6 -1.66 -12.83 -3.31
N GLY A 7 -2.76 -12.12 -3.29
CA GLY A 7 -4.06 -12.65 -3.68
C GLY A 7 -4.97 -11.60 -4.22
N THR A 8 -6.06 -12.08 -4.83
CA THR A 8 -7.07 -11.20 -5.39
C THR A 8 -8.43 -11.60 -4.84
N ILE A 9 -9.23 -10.63 -4.47
CA ILE A 9 -10.62 -10.81 -4.04
C ILE A 9 -11.54 -9.92 -4.86
N MET A 10 -12.79 -10.33 -4.96
CA MET A 10 -13.87 -9.51 -5.48
C MET A 10 -14.79 -9.15 -4.32
N LEU A 11 -15.09 -7.87 -4.18
CA LEU A 11 -15.99 -7.35 -3.16
C LEU A 11 -17.45 -7.46 -3.60
N PRO A 12 -18.44 -7.31 -2.67
CA PRO A 12 -19.86 -7.46 -2.98
C PRO A 12 -20.41 -6.49 -4.03
N ASP A 13 -19.74 -5.36 -4.25
CA ASP A 13 -20.10 -4.35 -5.25
C ASP A 13 -19.46 -4.58 -6.63
N GLY A 14 -18.68 -5.65 -6.79
CA GLY A 14 -17.91 -5.94 -8.00
C GLY A 14 -16.51 -5.32 -8.03
N SER A 15 -16.16 -4.49 -7.06
CA SER A 15 -14.80 -3.94 -6.94
C SER A 15 -13.77 -5.04 -6.75
N LYS A 16 -12.63 -4.91 -7.41
CA LYS A 16 -11.54 -5.89 -7.35
C LYS A 16 -10.39 -5.37 -6.51
N VAL A 17 -9.89 -6.21 -5.61
CA VAL A 17 -8.80 -5.85 -4.71
C VAL A 17 -7.69 -6.88 -4.79
N TRP A 18 -6.47 -6.43 -5.07
CA TRP A 18 -5.26 -7.24 -4.95
C TRP A 18 -4.65 -6.97 -3.57
N LEU A 19 -4.30 -8.01 -2.89
CA LEU A 19 -3.74 -7.97 -1.53
C LEU A 19 -2.28 -8.39 -1.58
N ASN A 20 -1.40 -7.57 -1.03
CA ASN A 20 0.00 -7.92 -0.85
C ASN A 20 0.19 -8.84 0.38
N SER A 21 1.39 -9.34 0.57
CA SER A 21 1.78 -10.22 1.69
C SER A 21 1.37 -9.63 3.04
N ASN A 22 0.97 -10.48 3.98
CA ASN A 22 0.59 -10.10 5.35
C ASN A 22 -0.54 -9.05 5.43
N THR A 23 -1.36 -8.94 4.38
CA THR A 23 -2.47 -7.99 4.32
C THR A 23 -3.75 -8.61 4.88
N HIS A 24 -4.46 -7.80 5.67
CA HIS A 24 -5.78 -8.10 6.21
C HIS A 24 -6.75 -7.02 5.77
N ILE A 25 -7.84 -7.43 5.16
CA ILE A 25 -8.96 -6.57 4.80
C ILE A 25 -10.23 -7.08 5.47
N LYS A 26 -11.00 -6.17 6.05
CA LYS A 26 -12.30 -6.47 6.65
C LYS A 26 -13.37 -5.68 5.92
N TYR A 27 -14.42 -6.36 5.50
CA TYR A 27 -15.56 -5.79 4.80
C TYR A 27 -16.82 -6.58 5.12
N PRO A 28 -18.02 -5.97 5.02
CA PRO A 28 -19.29 -6.67 5.25
C PRO A 28 -19.63 -7.60 4.08
N SER A 29 -20.48 -8.60 4.33
CA SER A 29 -21.01 -9.47 3.25
C SER A 29 -21.86 -8.72 2.23
N GLU A 30 -22.50 -7.62 2.65
CA GLU A 30 -23.23 -6.67 1.80
C GLU A 30 -22.91 -5.26 2.28
N PHE A 31 -22.65 -4.34 1.34
CA PHE A 31 -22.46 -2.94 1.66
C PHE A 31 -23.78 -2.23 1.99
N ALA A 32 -23.69 -1.18 2.79
CA ALA A 32 -24.82 -0.33 3.09
C ALA A 32 -25.37 0.38 1.82
N GLN A 33 -26.60 0.89 1.90
CA GLN A 33 -27.22 1.53 0.75
C GLN A 33 -26.63 2.89 0.40
N ASP A 34 -25.99 3.56 1.38
CA ASP A 34 -25.43 4.90 1.26
C ASP A 34 -23.91 4.93 1.08
N ARG A 35 -23.20 3.85 1.42
CA ARG A 35 -21.74 3.79 1.40
C ARG A 35 -21.20 2.36 1.35
N ARG A 36 -19.93 2.24 0.93
CA ARG A 36 -19.16 1.00 0.84
C ARG A 36 -17.90 1.16 1.66
N GLU A 37 -17.80 0.48 2.80
CA GLU A 37 -16.69 0.66 3.75
C GLU A 37 -15.87 -0.61 3.91
N VAL A 38 -14.55 -0.44 3.94
CA VAL A 38 -13.59 -1.50 4.23
C VAL A 38 -12.52 -1.00 5.20
N GLU A 39 -12.01 -1.89 6.06
CA GLU A 39 -10.85 -1.64 6.92
C GLU A 39 -9.64 -2.36 6.34
N LEU A 40 -8.49 -1.69 6.25
CA LEU A 40 -7.25 -2.22 5.70
C LEU A 40 -6.13 -2.17 6.73
N ASN A 41 -5.47 -3.31 6.95
CA ASN A 41 -4.17 -3.44 7.58
C ASN A 41 -3.24 -4.19 6.63
N GLY A 42 -2.32 -3.51 6.01
CA GLY A 42 -1.46 -4.07 4.97
C GLY A 42 -1.41 -3.22 3.72
N GLU A 43 -1.02 -3.81 2.62
CA GLU A 43 -0.95 -3.15 1.32
C GLU A 43 -1.92 -3.78 0.33
N ALA A 44 -2.72 -2.93 -0.32
CA ALA A 44 -3.70 -3.36 -1.30
C ALA A 44 -3.83 -2.37 -2.47
N TYR A 45 -3.97 -2.95 -3.66
CA TYR A 45 -4.39 -2.22 -4.85
C TYR A 45 -5.89 -2.41 -5.04
N PHE A 46 -6.61 -1.32 -5.18
CA PHE A 46 -8.06 -1.28 -5.38
C PHE A 46 -8.39 -0.84 -6.80
N SER A 47 -9.24 -1.60 -7.48
CA SER A 47 -9.96 -1.18 -8.69
C SER A 47 -11.43 -1.12 -8.32
N VAL A 48 -11.89 0.09 -7.97
CA VAL A 48 -13.21 0.30 -7.40
C VAL A 48 -14.24 0.55 -8.51
N GLU A 49 -15.33 -0.23 -8.50
CA GLU A 49 -16.46 -0.03 -9.39
C GLU A 49 -17.08 1.35 -9.20
N ARG A 50 -17.37 2.00 -10.34
CA ARG A 50 -17.90 3.36 -10.32
C ARG A 50 -19.35 3.39 -9.84
N ASP A 51 -19.57 4.07 -8.73
CA ASP A 51 -20.89 4.37 -8.19
C ASP A 51 -20.92 5.81 -7.66
N PRO A 52 -21.51 6.76 -8.41
CA PRO A 52 -21.54 8.16 -8.01
C PRO A 52 -22.44 8.45 -6.81
N ASN A 53 -23.33 7.52 -6.45
CA ASN A 53 -24.29 7.67 -5.35
C ASN A 53 -23.78 7.10 -4.03
N ARG A 54 -22.83 6.15 -4.06
CA ARG A 54 -22.30 5.49 -2.89
C ARG A 54 -20.77 5.59 -2.86
N LYS A 55 -20.25 6.34 -1.93
CA LYS A 55 -18.80 6.42 -1.72
C LYS A 55 -18.24 5.06 -1.34
N PHE A 56 -17.04 4.77 -1.84
CA PHE A 56 -16.19 3.69 -1.35
C PHE A 56 -15.17 4.30 -0.39
N ILE A 57 -15.07 3.74 0.81
CA ILE A 57 -14.28 4.30 1.90
C ILE A 57 -13.32 3.22 2.40
N VAL A 58 -12.03 3.53 2.39
CA VAL A 58 -10.99 2.70 3.01
C VAL A 58 -10.54 3.37 4.29
N HIS A 59 -10.69 2.67 5.41
CA HIS A 59 -10.17 3.05 6.70
C HIS A 59 -8.82 2.36 6.91
N SER A 60 -7.78 3.15 7.20
CA SER A 60 -6.53 2.59 7.71
C SER A 60 -6.72 2.14 9.16
N VAL A 61 -5.85 1.24 9.64
CA VAL A 61 -5.85 0.84 11.05
C VAL A 61 -5.74 2.09 11.94
N GLU A 62 -6.54 2.14 13.01
CA GLU A 62 -6.65 3.25 13.97
C GLU A 62 -7.30 4.53 13.39
N ASP A 63 -7.98 4.45 12.23
CA ASP A 63 -8.73 5.55 11.61
C ASP A 63 -7.94 6.86 11.43
N GLN A 64 -6.60 6.78 11.39
CA GLN A 64 -5.75 7.97 11.23
C GLN A 64 -5.84 8.55 9.82
N VAL A 65 -6.07 7.69 8.83
CA VAL A 65 -6.25 8.06 7.43
C VAL A 65 -7.50 7.38 6.90
N THR A 66 -8.32 8.16 6.21
CA THR A 66 -9.53 7.69 5.52
C THR A 66 -9.46 8.11 4.06
N ILE A 67 -9.69 7.18 3.15
CA ILE A 67 -9.66 7.39 1.70
C ILE A 67 -11.08 7.23 1.17
N GLU A 68 -11.62 8.25 0.51
CA GLU A 68 -12.95 8.24 -0.11
C GLU A 68 -12.83 8.34 -1.62
N VAL A 69 -13.52 7.45 -2.36
CA VAL A 69 -13.56 7.43 -3.83
C VAL A 69 -14.98 7.12 -4.35
N LEU A 70 -15.23 7.38 -5.64
CA LEU A 70 -16.47 7.04 -6.31
C LEU A 70 -16.31 6.00 -7.44
N GLY A 71 -15.08 5.71 -7.83
CA GLY A 71 -14.71 4.80 -8.91
C GLY A 71 -13.31 5.15 -9.36
N THR A 72 -12.30 4.42 -8.88
CA THR A 72 -10.92 4.88 -8.83
C THR A 72 -9.99 3.68 -8.73
N ASP A 73 -8.86 3.74 -9.41
CA ASP A 73 -7.77 2.80 -9.25
C ASP A 73 -6.67 3.43 -8.38
N PHE A 74 -6.31 2.78 -7.28
CA PHE A 74 -5.33 3.32 -6.33
C PHE A 74 -4.68 2.21 -5.50
N ASN A 75 -3.47 2.48 -5.00
CA ASN A 75 -2.74 1.63 -4.07
C ASN A 75 -2.71 2.27 -2.68
N VAL A 76 -2.82 1.46 -1.64
CA VAL A 76 -2.69 1.90 -0.24
C VAL A 76 -1.75 0.98 0.50
N ASP A 77 -0.74 1.54 1.16
CA ASP A 77 0.13 0.87 2.11
C ASP A 77 -0.17 1.41 3.52
N ALA A 78 -0.80 0.57 4.34
CA ALA A 78 -1.29 0.92 5.67
C ALA A 78 -1.01 -0.19 6.70
N TYR A 79 0.19 -0.80 6.65
CA TYR A 79 0.58 -1.76 7.70
C TYR A 79 0.66 -1.04 9.04
N LYS A 80 0.06 -1.65 10.08
CA LYS A 80 0.03 -1.07 11.43
C LYS A 80 1.42 -0.85 12.03
N ASP A 81 2.37 -1.72 11.65
CA ASP A 81 3.75 -1.71 12.18
C ASP A 81 4.65 -0.71 11.42
N ASN A 82 4.13 -0.05 10.37
CA ASN A 82 4.82 1.02 9.66
C ASN A 82 4.65 2.36 10.39
N GLY A 83 5.70 3.17 10.36
CA GLY A 83 5.64 4.57 10.83
C GLY A 83 4.80 5.49 9.94
N PHE A 84 4.24 4.98 8.84
CA PHE A 84 3.50 5.80 7.87
C PHE A 84 2.29 5.04 7.27
N VAL A 85 1.41 5.81 6.63
CA VAL A 85 0.40 5.31 5.68
C VAL A 85 0.64 6.01 4.36
N SER A 86 0.68 5.27 3.26
CA SER A 86 0.77 5.91 1.94
C SER A 86 -0.37 5.51 1.01
N ALA A 87 -0.73 6.43 0.12
CA ALA A 87 -1.70 6.21 -0.93
C ALA A 87 -1.15 6.74 -2.25
N THR A 88 -1.23 5.94 -3.30
CA THR A 88 -0.86 6.32 -4.68
C THR A 88 -2.09 6.26 -5.56
N LEU A 89 -2.39 7.33 -6.26
CA LEU A 89 -3.53 7.40 -7.18
C LEU A 89 -3.11 7.09 -8.61
N ILE A 90 -3.76 6.11 -9.21
CA ILE A 90 -3.51 5.66 -10.58
C ILE A 90 -4.51 6.32 -11.55
N SER A 91 -5.80 6.20 -11.28
CA SER A 91 -6.85 6.79 -12.10
C SER A 91 -8.02 7.29 -11.27
N GLY A 92 -8.74 8.30 -11.72
CA GLY A 92 -9.90 8.87 -11.02
C GLY A 92 -9.52 10.00 -10.05
N SER A 93 -10.08 10.00 -8.85
CA SER A 93 -9.81 10.99 -7.80
C SER A 93 -9.98 10.42 -6.41
N ILE A 94 -9.15 10.86 -5.48
CA ILE A 94 -9.22 10.49 -4.07
C ILE A 94 -9.45 11.75 -3.23
N ARG A 95 -10.39 11.66 -2.27
CA ARG A 95 -10.41 12.54 -1.10
C ARG A 95 -9.78 11.78 0.06
N LEU A 96 -8.61 12.23 0.51
CA LEU A 96 -7.91 11.67 1.65
C LEU A 96 -8.12 12.58 2.86
N SER A 97 -8.59 12.02 3.97
CA SER A 97 -8.74 12.70 5.26
C SER A 97 -7.77 12.12 6.27
N TYR A 98 -7.18 12.96 7.09
CA TYR A 98 -6.24 12.57 8.15
C TYR A 98 -6.38 13.48 9.38
N VAL A 99 -5.81 13.04 10.50
CA VAL A 99 -5.76 13.83 11.75
C VAL A 99 -4.34 14.37 11.91
N ASN A 100 -4.21 15.70 11.97
CA ASN A 100 -2.91 16.37 12.15
C ASN A 100 -2.43 16.36 13.61
N ALA A 101 -1.26 16.96 13.89
CA ALA A 101 -0.66 17.02 15.22
C ALA A 101 -1.53 17.80 16.21
N GLU A 102 -2.29 18.78 15.74
CA GLU A 102 -3.24 19.58 16.53
C GLU A 102 -4.57 18.86 16.80
N LYS A 103 -4.69 17.58 16.40
CA LYS A 103 -5.91 16.76 16.45
C LYS A 103 -7.06 17.29 15.60
N GLU A 104 -6.76 18.08 14.60
CA GLU A 104 -7.74 18.58 13.64
C GLU A 104 -7.85 17.60 12.45
N LYS A 105 -9.09 17.38 12.00
CA LYS A 105 -9.31 16.62 10.76
C LYS A 105 -9.04 17.51 9.56
N ARG A 106 -8.09 17.11 8.75
CA ARG A 106 -7.71 17.75 7.49
C ARG A 106 -8.08 16.86 6.31
N CYS A 107 -8.30 17.46 5.15
CA CYS A 107 -8.52 16.70 3.92
C CYS A 107 -7.77 17.32 2.75
N LEU A 108 -7.40 16.47 1.81
CA LEU A 108 -6.77 16.85 0.54
C LEU A 108 -7.39 16.06 -0.61
N LEU A 109 -7.24 16.58 -1.81
CA LEU A 109 -7.67 15.92 -3.05
C LEU A 109 -6.43 15.50 -3.83
N MET A 110 -6.40 14.24 -4.25
CA MET A 110 -5.34 13.69 -5.08
C MET A 110 -5.79 13.62 -6.55
N ARG A 111 -4.84 13.81 -7.44
CA ARG A 111 -4.94 13.62 -8.89
C ARG A 111 -4.07 12.43 -9.30
N PRO A 112 -4.29 11.85 -10.48
CA PRO A 112 -3.43 10.77 -10.98
C PRO A 112 -1.94 11.11 -10.88
N GLU A 113 -1.14 10.10 -10.51
CA GLU A 113 0.30 10.16 -10.20
C GLU A 113 0.66 10.86 -8.87
N ASP A 114 -0.32 11.37 -8.12
CA ASP A 114 -0.04 11.84 -6.76
C ASP A 114 0.18 10.64 -5.83
N LYS A 115 1.19 10.75 -4.99
CA LYS A 115 1.44 9.91 -3.82
C LYS A 115 1.39 10.78 -2.58
N VAL A 116 0.64 10.32 -1.61
CA VAL A 116 0.54 10.93 -0.28
C VAL A 116 1.18 9.98 0.72
N ILE A 117 2.00 10.52 1.62
CA ILE A 117 2.62 9.80 2.73
C ILE A 117 2.22 10.53 4.02
N TYR A 118 1.48 9.85 4.88
CA TYR A 118 1.11 10.32 6.22
C TYR A 118 2.08 9.72 7.23
N ASP A 119 2.86 10.56 7.91
CA ASP A 119 3.72 10.17 9.02
C ASP A 119 2.88 10.02 10.30
N ARG A 120 2.86 8.83 10.89
CA ARG A 120 2.06 8.53 12.08
C ARG A 120 2.61 9.17 13.35
N VAL A 121 3.92 9.44 13.40
CA VAL A 121 4.59 10.04 14.55
C VAL A 121 4.43 11.55 14.54
N GLN A 122 4.79 12.17 13.41
CA GLN A 122 4.70 13.62 13.22
C GLN A 122 3.27 14.10 12.93
N LYS A 123 2.39 13.19 12.49
CA LYS A 123 0.99 13.46 12.08
C LYS A 123 0.89 14.55 11.02
N ASN A 124 1.83 14.53 10.10
CA ASN A 124 1.86 15.39 8.93
C ASN A 124 1.71 14.57 7.64
N VAL A 125 1.50 15.27 6.55
CA VAL A 125 1.34 14.68 5.22
C VAL A 125 2.31 15.33 4.27
N ASP A 126 3.04 14.49 3.53
CA ASP A 126 3.79 14.88 2.34
C ASP A 126 3.05 14.39 1.10
N MET A 127 2.98 15.23 0.07
CA MET A 127 2.40 14.88 -1.23
C MET A 127 3.41 15.17 -2.34
N CYS A 128 3.68 14.15 -3.15
CA CYS A 128 4.62 14.23 -4.27
C CYS A 128 4.07 13.53 -5.51
N LYS A 129 4.68 13.76 -6.66
CA LYS A 129 4.50 12.90 -7.84
C LYS A 129 5.35 11.64 -7.70
N THR A 130 4.81 10.53 -8.16
CA THR A 130 5.50 9.24 -8.07
C THR A 130 5.48 8.48 -9.39
N ASP A 131 6.41 7.55 -9.51
CA ASP A 131 6.38 6.51 -10.52
C ASP A 131 5.36 5.44 -10.11
N VAL A 132 4.16 5.56 -10.65
CA VAL A 132 3.02 4.67 -10.38
C VAL A 132 3.39 3.21 -10.66
N GLU A 133 4.10 2.93 -11.76
CA GLU A 133 4.50 1.57 -12.15
C GLU A 133 5.35 0.92 -11.04
N ARG A 134 6.27 1.66 -10.45
CA ARG A 134 7.08 1.19 -9.33
C ARG A 134 6.21 0.85 -8.11
N ASP A 135 5.29 1.74 -7.75
CA ASP A 135 4.48 1.59 -6.54
C ASP A 135 3.47 0.41 -6.62
N ILE A 136 3.10 -0.02 -7.84
CA ILE A 136 2.13 -1.12 -8.05
C ILE A 136 2.75 -2.40 -8.62
N SER A 137 4.06 -2.43 -8.87
CA SER A 137 4.75 -3.57 -9.51
C SER A 137 4.62 -4.88 -8.73
N TRP A 138 4.47 -4.80 -7.42
CA TRP A 138 4.24 -5.95 -6.54
C TRP A 138 3.00 -6.77 -6.94
N ARG A 139 1.97 -6.13 -7.51
CA ARG A 139 0.74 -6.78 -7.98
C ARG A 139 1.02 -7.83 -9.05
N ASP A 140 2.03 -7.60 -9.88
CA ASP A 140 2.45 -8.49 -10.95
C ASP A 140 3.60 -9.44 -10.52
N GLY A 141 3.83 -9.53 -9.19
CA GLY A 141 4.86 -10.40 -8.61
C GLY A 141 6.30 -9.92 -8.86
N THR A 142 6.47 -8.61 -9.07
CA THR A 142 7.77 -7.98 -9.34
C THR A 142 8.01 -6.85 -8.36
N ILE A 143 9.24 -6.71 -7.88
CA ILE A 143 9.72 -5.53 -7.17
C ILE A 143 10.53 -4.70 -8.17
N LEU A 144 10.04 -3.52 -8.51
CA LEU A 144 10.73 -2.59 -9.40
C LEU A 144 11.49 -1.56 -8.56
N LEU A 145 12.81 -1.57 -8.69
CA LEU A 145 13.72 -0.66 -8.00
C LEU A 145 14.26 0.37 -9.01
N ARG A 146 14.19 1.64 -8.68
CA ARG A 146 14.74 2.74 -9.49
C ARG A 146 15.46 3.71 -8.56
N ASP A 147 16.78 3.63 -8.53
CA ASP A 147 17.63 4.40 -7.61
C ASP A 147 17.14 4.32 -6.15
N THR A 148 16.69 3.13 -5.76
CA THR A 148 16.03 2.88 -4.47
C THR A 148 17.08 2.70 -3.38
N PRO A 149 17.06 3.48 -2.29
CA PRO A 149 17.98 3.34 -1.17
C PRO A 149 17.93 1.94 -0.55
N LEU A 150 19.08 1.45 -0.06
CA LEU A 150 19.18 0.12 0.54
C LEU A 150 18.13 -0.12 1.63
N ASP A 151 17.92 0.85 2.52
CA ASP A 151 16.96 0.70 3.63
C ASP A 151 15.51 0.47 3.10
N GLU A 152 15.11 1.14 2.00
CA GLU A 152 13.81 0.93 1.34
C GLU A 152 13.74 -0.44 0.67
N VAL A 153 14.83 -0.89 0.03
CA VAL A 153 14.93 -2.24 -0.55
C VAL A 153 14.76 -3.30 0.53
N LEU A 154 15.53 -3.22 1.61
CA LEU A 154 15.48 -4.18 2.71
C LEU A 154 14.10 -4.21 3.38
N TRP A 155 13.50 -3.04 3.56
CA TRP A 155 12.15 -2.93 4.09
C TRP A 155 11.12 -3.61 3.18
N THR A 156 11.19 -3.38 1.87
CA THR A 156 10.32 -4.03 0.89
C THR A 156 10.48 -5.56 0.92
N LEU A 157 11.72 -6.04 0.94
CA LEU A 157 12.01 -7.48 1.01
C LEU A 157 11.57 -8.10 2.33
N SER A 158 11.76 -7.42 3.46
CA SER A 158 11.32 -7.92 4.77
C SER A 158 9.80 -8.09 4.82
N LYS A 159 9.04 -7.18 4.25
CA LYS A 159 7.58 -7.29 4.13
C LYS A 159 7.16 -8.46 3.23
N CYS A 160 7.79 -8.57 2.05
CA CYS A 160 7.44 -9.60 1.08
C CYS A 160 7.74 -11.01 1.57
N PHE A 161 8.86 -11.21 2.25
CA PHE A 161 9.38 -12.53 2.60
C PHE A 161 9.34 -12.85 4.10
N ASN A 162 8.91 -11.90 4.95
CA ASN A 162 8.90 -12.02 6.41
C ASN A 162 10.27 -12.41 6.97
N VAL A 163 11.29 -11.71 6.52
CA VAL A 163 12.69 -11.89 6.94
C VAL A 163 13.21 -10.62 7.59
N GLU A 164 14.14 -10.76 8.51
CA GLU A 164 14.87 -9.66 9.11
C GLU A 164 16.27 -9.56 8.47
N PHE A 165 16.72 -8.34 8.23
CA PHE A 165 18.04 -8.07 7.65
C PHE A 165 18.95 -7.41 8.67
N GLU A 166 20.16 -7.92 8.80
CA GLU A 166 21.25 -7.29 9.54
C GLU A 166 22.24 -6.67 8.54
N VAL A 167 22.38 -5.35 8.55
CA VAL A 167 23.34 -4.64 7.69
C VAL A 167 24.66 -4.46 8.44
N ARG A 168 25.73 -5.07 7.95
CA ARG A 168 27.07 -4.92 8.49
C ARG A 168 27.92 -4.04 7.58
N GLY A 169 28.13 -2.81 8.00
CA GLY A 169 28.94 -1.80 7.31
C GLY A 169 28.14 -0.56 6.93
N ASP A 170 28.48 0.57 7.54
CA ASP A 170 27.75 1.85 7.37
C ASP A 170 27.79 2.39 5.94
N HIS A 171 28.84 2.04 5.17
CA HIS A 171 28.98 2.44 3.77
C HIS A 171 27.88 1.86 2.86
N LEU A 172 27.25 0.75 3.26
CA LEU A 172 26.15 0.14 2.48
C LEU A 172 24.87 0.96 2.52
N ARG A 173 24.65 1.75 3.58
CA ARG A 173 23.44 2.60 3.72
C ARG A 173 23.38 3.73 2.70
N SER A 174 24.50 4.08 2.07
CA SER A 174 24.54 5.08 0.99
C SER A 174 24.34 4.48 -0.41
N CYS A 175 24.16 3.15 -0.51
CA CYS A 175 23.93 2.50 -1.79
C CYS A 175 22.48 2.60 -2.21
N SER A 176 22.26 2.76 -3.51
CA SER A 176 20.94 2.64 -4.15
C SER A 176 20.95 1.54 -5.21
N PHE A 177 19.77 1.02 -5.53
CA PHE A 177 19.59 -0.12 -6.41
C PHE A 177 18.62 0.21 -7.54
N THR A 178 18.95 -0.23 -8.75
CA THR A 178 18.08 -0.17 -9.91
C THR A 178 17.97 -1.56 -10.55
N GLY A 179 16.76 -2.03 -10.75
CA GLY A 179 16.51 -3.34 -11.35
C GLY A 179 15.08 -3.80 -11.12
N ALA A 180 14.76 -4.97 -11.64
CA ALA A 180 13.50 -5.65 -11.41
C ALA A 180 13.76 -7.04 -10.83
N VAL A 181 13.11 -7.38 -9.73
CA VAL A 181 13.26 -8.66 -9.04
C VAL A 181 11.92 -9.36 -8.99
N SER A 182 11.84 -10.57 -9.58
CA SER A 182 10.64 -11.40 -9.52
C SER A 182 10.57 -12.17 -8.21
N TYR A 183 9.41 -12.24 -7.59
CA TYR A 183 9.14 -13.05 -6.38
C TYR A 183 9.48 -14.54 -6.57
N THR A 184 9.34 -15.06 -7.80
CA THR A 184 9.65 -16.46 -8.11
C THR A 184 11.14 -16.76 -8.02
N HIS A 185 12.00 -15.83 -8.40
CA HIS A 185 13.46 -16.01 -8.33
C HIS A 185 13.98 -16.01 -6.89
N LEU A 186 13.42 -15.18 -6.02
CA LEU A 186 13.82 -15.12 -4.61
C LEU A 186 13.42 -16.38 -3.83
N ARG A 187 12.25 -16.98 -4.14
CA ARG A 187 11.83 -18.27 -3.55
C ARG A 187 12.73 -19.44 -3.94
N ALA A 188 13.30 -19.44 -5.12
CA ALA A 188 14.22 -20.50 -5.56
C ALA A 188 15.51 -20.58 -4.73
N HIS A 189 15.94 -19.47 -4.12
CA HIS A 189 17.11 -19.42 -3.25
C HIS A 189 16.82 -19.85 -1.80
N GLU A 190 15.58 -19.81 -1.34
CA GLU A 190 15.20 -20.29 0.01
C GLU A 190 15.20 -21.82 0.09
N THR A 191 14.86 -22.52 -0.99
CA THR A 191 14.84 -24.00 -1.03
C THR A 191 16.24 -24.63 -1.01
N LEU A 192 17.30 -23.87 -1.32
CA LEU A 192 18.70 -24.35 -1.28
C LEU A 192 19.35 -24.26 0.11
N ARG A 193 18.69 -23.69 1.11
CA ARG A 193 19.22 -23.53 2.49
C ARG A 193 18.88 -24.69 3.44
N HIS A 194 18.13 -25.68 2.99
CA HIS A 194 17.70 -26.85 3.76
C HIS A 194 18.20 -28.19 3.18
N LEU A 195 19.38 -28.19 2.52
CA LEU A 195 20.11 -29.41 2.15
C LEU A 195 21.44 -29.47 2.88
#